data_281e35000230556c7d2daa7561470420
#
_entry.id   281e35000230556c7d2daa7561470420
#
_cell.length_a   1.000
_cell.length_b   1.000
_cell.length_c   1.000
_cell.angle_alpha   90.00
_cell.angle_beta   90.00
_cell.angle_gamma   90.00
#
_symmetry.space_group_name_H-M   'P 1'
#
loop_
_entity.id
_entity.type
_entity.pdbx_description
1 polymer ?
#
loop_
_entity_poly.entity_id
_entity_poly.type
_entity_poly.pdbx_seq_one_letter_code
_entity_poly.pdbx_strand_id
1 'polypeptide(L)'
;MKKYLFIVLLVGFWGCDNSKQNKTTYHSHQLDSVPYSESVQVGDMLYISGQIANLEDDYNKIIEGGIRSQVNQTMKNIKTILEKHNATMDDIVKCTCILADGDDWGVMSEEYVKYFKKHKPARTTFGGAELGDDILVEIECIAKLNN
;
A
#
# COMPACT_ATOMS: atom_id res chain seq x y z
N MET A 1 -4.52 71.48 -17.04
CA MET A 1 -3.49 70.51 -16.71
C MET A 1 -4.20 69.25 -16.24
N LYS A 2 -4.26 68.21 -17.07
CA LYS A 2 -4.90 66.91 -16.75
C LYS A 2 -3.86 66.00 -16.09
N LYS A 3 -4.09 65.59 -14.83
CA LYS A 3 -3.27 64.62 -14.10
C LYS A 3 -3.75 63.22 -14.46
N TYR A 4 -2.91 62.41 -15.11
CA TYR A 4 -3.18 60.99 -15.34
C TYR A 4 -2.70 60.18 -14.15
N LEU A 5 -3.63 59.50 -13.49
CA LEU A 5 -3.35 58.56 -12.39
C LEU A 5 -3.03 57.18 -13.01
N PHE A 6 -1.78 56.75 -12.94
CA PHE A 6 -1.36 55.42 -13.36
C PHE A 6 -1.67 54.44 -12.21
N ILE A 7 -2.67 53.59 -12.40
CA ILE A 7 -2.94 52.45 -11.49
C ILE A 7 -2.05 51.29 -11.97
N VAL A 8 -1.00 50.96 -11.20
CA VAL A 8 -0.20 49.76 -11.44
C VAL A 8 -0.91 48.59 -10.79
N LEU A 9 -1.48 47.70 -11.61
CA LEU A 9 -2.07 46.44 -11.17
C LEU A 9 -0.93 45.44 -10.90
N LEU A 10 -0.61 45.23 -9.62
CA LEU A 10 0.26 44.14 -9.18
C LEU A 10 -0.49 42.82 -9.30
N VAL A 11 -0.29 42.10 -10.41
CA VAL A 11 -0.74 40.70 -10.54
C VAL A 11 0.26 39.82 -9.77
N GLY A 12 -0.12 39.45 -8.55
CA GLY A 12 0.63 38.45 -7.79
C GLY A 12 0.55 37.11 -8.49
N PHE A 13 1.64 36.64 -9.06
CA PHE A 13 1.79 35.25 -9.47
C PHE A 13 1.87 34.38 -8.20
N TRP A 14 0.77 33.76 -7.80
CA TRP A 14 0.80 32.63 -6.88
C TRP A 14 1.36 31.44 -7.68
N GLY A 15 2.67 31.26 -7.60
CA GLY A 15 3.30 30.03 -8.05
C GLY A 15 2.81 28.88 -7.16
N CYS A 16 2.07 27.94 -7.72
CA CYS A 16 1.85 26.65 -7.07
C CYS A 16 3.22 26.00 -6.87
N ASP A 17 3.64 25.87 -5.62
CA ASP A 17 4.85 25.10 -5.27
C ASP A 17 4.56 23.60 -5.49
N ASN A 18 4.95 23.11 -6.65
CA ASN A 18 4.77 21.71 -7.08
C ASN A 18 5.88 20.79 -6.54
N SER A 19 6.73 21.29 -5.60
CA SER A 19 7.90 20.57 -5.10
C SER A 19 7.55 19.34 -4.26
N LYS A 20 6.36 19.31 -3.65
CA LYS A 20 5.88 18.14 -2.88
C LYS A 20 5.46 16.95 -3.74
N GLN A 21 5.08 17.18 -5.00
CA GLN A 21 4.45 16.17 -5.86
C GLN A 21 5.42 15.12 -6.42
N ASN A 22 6.74 15.36 -6.37
CA ASN A 22 7.76 14.48 -6.96
C ASN A 22 8.76 13.92 -5.95
N LYS A 23 8.53 14.07 -4.65
CA LYS A 23 9.43 13.52 -3.63
C LYS A 23 9.23 12.00 -3.53
N THR A 24 10.33 11.25 -3.67
CA THR A 24 10.37 9.81 -3.36
C THR A 24 10.95 9.60 -1.97
N THR A 25 10.30 8.80 -1.15
CA THR A 25 10.75 8.42 0.19
C THR A 25 10.71 6.90 0.31
N TYR A 26 11.82 6.31 0.74
CA TYR A 26 11.95 4.88 0.99
C TYR A 26 11.77 4.63 2.48
N HIS A 27 10.86 3.74 2.85
CA HIS A 27 10.60 3.34 4.23
C HIS A 27 11.24 1.99 4.49
N SER A 28 12.25 1.99 5.35
CA SER A 28 13.02 0.78 5.67
C SER A 28 12.13 -0.29 6.32
N HIS A 29 12.42 -1.53 6.01
CA HIS A 29 11.85 -2.66 6.71
C HIS A 29 12.37 -2.71 8.18
N GLN A 30 11.62 -3.37 9.07
CA GLN A 30 12.04 -3.55 10.47
C GLN A 30 13.33 -4.38 10.60
N LEU A 31 13.56 -5.29 9.65
CA LEU A 31 14.79 -6.09 9.57
C LEU A 31 15.76 -5.45 8.60
N ASP A 32 16.94 -5.08 9.07
CA ASP A 32 18.02 -4.52 8.23
C ASP A 32 18.55 -5.55 7.21
N SER A 33 18.26 -6.84 7.40
CA SER A 33 18.77 -7.93 6.55
C SER A 33 17.98 -8.15 5.26
N VAL A 34 16.78 -7.59 5.12
CA VAL A 34 15.99 -7.77 3.88
C VAL A 34 16.47 -6.82 2.79
N PRO A 35 16.50 -7.25 1.51
CA PRO A 35 17.06 -6.46 0.42
C PRO A 35 16.08 -5.46 -0.21
N TYR A 36 14.99 -5.12 0.48
CA TYR A 36 13.92 -4.24 -0.03
C TYR A 36 13.38 -3.32 1.08
N SER A 37 12.72 -2.25 0.66
CA SER A 37 11.98 -1.36 1.56
C SER A 37 10.63 -1.96 1.95
N GLU A 38 10.13 -1.69 3.16
CA GLU A 38 8.76 -2.04 3.55
C GLU A 38 7.73 -1.37 2.62
N SER A 39 7.99 -0.12 2.29
CA SER A 39 7.20 0.63 1.31
C SER A 39 8.00 1.76 0.68
N VAL A 40 7.54 2.25 -0.48
CA VAL A 40 8.11 3.42 -1.16
C VAL A 40 6.99 4.40 -1.45
N GLN A 41 7.14 5.65 -0.99
CA GLN A 41 6.21 6.73 -1.31
C GLN A 41 6.75 7.58 -2.47
N VAL A 42 5.93 7.79 -3.49
CA VAL A 42 6.20 8.70 -4.62
C VAL A 42 5.06 9.70 -4.73
N GLY A 43 5.32 10.92 -4.30
CA GLY A 43 4.25 11.93 -4.19
C GLY A 43 3.17 11.51 -3.20
N ASP A 44 1.95 11.33 -3.67
CA ASP A 44 0.80 10.83 -2.92
C ASP A 44 0.56 9.31 -3.07
N MET A 45 1.41 8.61 -3.83
CA MET A 45 1.29 7.16 -4.02
C MET A 45 2.23 6.40 -3.09
N LEU A 46 1.69 5.41 -2.37
CA LEU A 46 2.43 4.50 -1.51
C LEU A 46 2.43 3.10 -2.14
N TYR A 47 3.61 2.59 -2.44
CA TYR A 47 3.86 1.25 -2.94
C TYR A 47 4.30 0.38 -1.76
N ILE A 48 3.48 -0.60 -1.38
CA ILE A 48 3.74 -1.51 -0.27
C ILE A 48 4.29 -2.80 -0.86
N SER A 49 5.46 -3.24 -0.39
CA SER A 49 6.08 -4.51 -0.78
C SER A 49 5.19 -5.69 -0.42
N GLY A 50 5.38 -6.83 -1.10
CA GLY A 50 4.67 -8.06 -0.82
C GLY A 50 4.67 -8.39 0.65
N GLN A 51 3.49 -8.62 1.19
CA GLN A 51 3.26 -9.02 2.58
C GLN A 51 2.80 -10.46 2.63
N ILE A 52 3.31 -11.20 3.58
CA ILE A 52 2.95 -12.58 3.88
C ILE A 52 2.34 -12.67 5.29
N ALA A 53 1.98 -13.85 5.72
CA ALA A 53 1.30 -14.06 7.02
C ALA A 53 2.26 -14.23 8.19
N ASN A 54 3.36 -13.48 8.20
CA ASN A 54 4.30 -13.45 9.32
C ASN A 54 3.70 -12.75 10.55
N LEU A 55 4.17 -13.13 11.74
CA LEU A 55 3.78 -12.49 12.98
C LEU A 55 4.53 -11.16 13.17
N GLU A 56 3.88 -10.20 13.82
CA GLU A 56 4.45 -8.87 14.08
C GLU A 56 5.67 -8.94 15.05
N ASP A 57 5.63 -9.84 16.00
CA ASP A 57 6.67 -10.08 17.03
C ASP A 57 7.75 -11.06 16.58
N ASP A 58 7.50 -11.86 15.54
CA ASP A 58 8.44 -12.79 14.95
C ASP A 58 8.27 -12.89 13.44
N TYR A 59 8.99 -12.05 12.72
CA TYR A 59 8.90 -11.96 11.25
C TYR A 59 9.25 -13.29 10.53
N ASN A 60 10.01 -14.18 11.16
CA ASN A 60 10.38 -15.47 10.56
C ASN A 60 9.30 -16.53 10.75
N LYS A 61 8.27 -16.24 11.52
CA LYS A 61 7.20 -17.20 11.84
C LYS A 61 5.95 -16.91 11.06
N ILE A 62 5.53 -17.84 10.20
CA ILE A 62 4.25 -17.80 9.49
C ILE A 62 3.14 -18.33 10.40
N ILE A 63 1.98 -17.67 10.41
CA ILE A 63 0.83 -18.11 11.20
C ILE A 63 0.29 -19.44 10.70
N GLU A 64 -0.07 -20.31 11.62
CA GLU A 64 -0.76 -21.57 11.31
C GLU A 64 -2.25 -21.34 10.96
N GLY A 65 -2.93 -22.35 10.42
CA GLY A 65 -4.39 -22.36 10.23
C GLY A 65 -4.84 -22.23 8.77
N GLY A 66 -3.94 -22.41 7.81
CA GLY A 66 -4.24 -22.48 6.39
C GLY A 66 -4.56 -21.13 5.75
N ILE A 67 -5.01 -21.16 4.49
CA ILE A 67 -5.17 -19.97 3.64
C ILE A 67 -6.03 -18.87 4.28
N ARG A 68 -7.14 -19.22 4.94
CA ARG A 68 -8.04 -18.25 5.57
C ARG A 68 -7.34 -17.44 6.67
N SER A 69 -6.58 -18.12 7.53
CA SER A 69 -5.80 -17.48 8.58
C SER A 69 -4.68 -16.62 7.99
N GLN A 70 -3.98 -17.14 7.00
CA GLN A 70 -2.88 -16.42 6.36
C GLN A 70 -3.36 -15.16 5.63
N VAL A 71 -4.46 -15.19 4.87
CA VAL A 71 -5.03 -13.98 4.26
C VAL A 71 -5.36 -12.94 5.32
N ASN A 72 -6.00 -13.34 6.42
CA ASN A 72 -6.34 -12.41 7.49
C ASN A 72 -5.08 -11.77 8.12
N GLN A 73 -4.02 -12.54 8.36
CA GLN A 73 -2.79 -11.97 8.92
C GLN A 73 -2.08 -11.06 7.92
N THR A 74 -1.95 -11.48 6.66
CA THR A 74 -1.37 -10.66 5.59
C THR A 74 -2.08 -9.30 5.45
N MET A 75 -3.42 -9.31 5.47
CA MET A 75 -4.20 -8.07 5.39
C MET A 75 -4.06 -7.19 6.63
N LYS A 76 -3.83 -7.77 7.83
CA LYS A 76 -3.50 -7.00 9.04
C LYS A 76 -2.11 -6.36 8.92
N ASN A 77 -1.13 -7.08 8.40
CA ASN A 77 0.22 -6.54 8.18
C ASN A 77 0.18 -5.34 7.23
N ILE A 78 -0.55 -5.45 6.09
CA ILE A 78 -0.79 -4.32 5.17
C ILE A 78 -1.46 -3.15 5.89
N LYS A 79 -2.47 -3.42 6.71
CA LYS A 79 -3.16 -2.38 7.49
C LYS A 79 -2.21 -1.66 8.44
N THR A 80 -1.35 -2.37 9.15
CA THR A 80 -0.33 -1.79 10.04
C THR A 80 0.61 -0.85 9.27
N ILE A 81 1.05 -1.23 8.06
CA ILE A 81 1.87 -0.38 7.22
C ILE A 81 1.11 0.90 6.81
N LEU A 82 -0.15 0.78 6.37
CA LEU A 82 -0.97 1.95 6.02
C LEU A 82 -1.14 2.91 7.19
N GLU A 83 -1.37 2.40 8.39
CA GLU A 83 -1.54 3.21 9.61
C GLU A 83 -0.28 4.04 9.94
N LYS A 84 0.93 3.52 9.67
CA LYS A 84 2.19 4.29 9.78
C LYS A 84 2.20 5.54 8.86
N HIS A 85 1.41 5.51 7.79
CA HIS A 85 1.27 6.58 6.81
C HIS A 85 -0.03 7.39 6.97
N ASN A 86 -0.75 7.26 8.09
CA ASN A 86 -2.07 7.85 8.34
C ASN A 86 -3.11 7.50 7.26
N ALA A 87 -2.98 6.32 6.65
CA ALA A 87 -3.88 5.79 5.62
C ALA A 87 -4.69 4.61 6.16
N THR A 88 -5.69 4.21 5.40
CA THR A 88 -6.63 3.13 5.71
C THR A 88 -6.70 2.12 4.57
N MET A 89 -7.35 0.98 4.80
CA MET A 89 -7.59 -0.01 3.75
C MET A 89 -8.42 0.55 2.58
N ASP A 90 -9.27 1.56 2.82
CA ASP A 90 -10.08 2.21 1.77
C ASP A 90 -9.26 3.17 0.89
N ASP A 91 -8.01 3.46 1.24
CA ASP A 91 -7.07 4.26 0.43
C ASP A 91 -6.29 3.39 -0.58
N ILE A 92 -6.39 2.05 -0.48
CA ILE A 92 -5.79 1.13 -1.43
C ILE A 92 -6.49 1.23 -2.78
N VAL A 93 -5.72 1.41 -3.85
CA VAL A 93 -6.24 1.52 -5.23
C VAL A 93 -5.95 0.28 -6.07
N LYS A 94 -4.92 -0.50 -5.72
CA LYS A 94 -4.53 -1.72 -6.43
C LYS A 94 -3.95 -2.73 -5.45
N CYS A 95 -4.26 -4.03 -5.67
CA CYS A 95 -3.54 -5.15 -5.07
C CYS A 95 -3.17 -6.18 -6.13
N THR A 96 -2.03 -6.86 -5.92
CA THR A 96 -1.69 -8.12 -6.57
C THR A 96 -1.68 -9.20 -5.51
N CYS A 97 -2.46 -10.27 -5.72
CA CYS A 97 -2.52 -11.42 -4.83
C CYS A 97 -1.86 -12.62 -5.50
N ILE A 98 -0.90 -13.21 -4.83
CA ILE A 98 -0.13 -14.36 -5.31
C ILE A 98 -0.47 -15.53 -4.38
N LEU A 99 -0.90 -16.66 -4.95
CA LEU A 99 -1.28 -17.86 -4.22
C LEU A 99 -0.34 -19.00 -4.52
N ALA A 100 0.05 -19.76 -3.51
CA ALA A 100 0.77 -21.02 -3.71
C ALA A 100 -0.11 -22.03 -4.47
N ASP A 101 -1.40 -22.10 -4.14
CA ASP A 101 -2.37 -22.92 -4.85
C ASP A 101 -3.50 -22.07 -5.47
N GLY A 102 -3.77 -22.27 -6.75
CA GLY A 102 -4.87 -21.59 -7.45
C GLY A 102 -6.26 -21.97 -6.95
N ASP A 103 -6.42 -23.14 -6.36
CA ASP A 103 -7.69 -23.62 -5.80
C ASP A 103 -8.12 -22.80 -4.55
N ASP A 104 -7.18 -22.12 -3.91
CA ASP A 104 -7.43 -21.21 -2.78
C ASP A 104 -8.05 -19.86 -3.17
N TRP A 105 -8.20 -19.56 -4.46
CA TRP A 105 -8.75 -18.29 -4.97
C TRP A 105 -10.06 -17.87 -4.30
N GLY A 106 -10.99 -18.82 -4.17
CA GLY A 106 -12.33 -18.57 -3.61
C GLY A 106 -12.23 -18.14 -2.15
N VAL A 107 -11.54 -18.92 -1.33
CA VAL A 107 -11.36 -18.69 0.10
C VAL A 107 -10.57 -17.39 0.34
N MET A 108 -9.51 -17.15 -0.42
CA MET A 108 -8.75 -15.91 -0.36
C MET A 108 -9.65 -14.71 -0.65
N SER A 109 -10.47 -14.77 -1.71
CA SER A 109 -11.34 -13.65 -2.10
C SER A 109 -12.42 -13.34 -1.05
N GLU A 110 -12.98 -14.36 -0.39
CA GLU A 110 -13.94 -14.21 0.70
C GLU A 110 -13.35 -13.46 1.90
N GLU A 111 -12.10 -13.77 2.28
CA GLU A 111 -11.43 -13.10 3.41
C GLU A 111 -10.94 -11.70 3.03
N TYR A 112 -10.32 -11.57 1.87
CA TYR A 112 -9.77 -10.32 1.36
C TYR A 112 -10.84 -9.21 1.31
N VAL A 113 -12.02 -9.50 0.78
CA VAL A 113 -13.07 -8.48 0.58
C VAL A 113 -13.58 -7.86 1.88
N LYS A 114 -13.45 -8.54 3.01
CA LYS A 114 -13.88 -8.05 4.33
C LYS A 114 -13.14 -6.79 4.81
N TYR A 115 -11.98 -6.54 4.27
CA TYR A 115 -11.13 -5.41 4.64
C TYR A 115 -11.53 -4.09 3.95
N PHE A 116 -12.33 -4.12 2.89
CA PHE A 116 -12.72 -2.95 2.11
C PHE A 116 -14.19 -2.59 2.37
N LYS A 117 -14.40 -1.45 3.02
CA LYS A 117 -15.75 -1.02 3.46
C LYS A 117 -16.44 -0.13 2.42
N LYS A 118 -15.69 0.76 1.76
CA LYS A 118 -16.22 1.76 0.83
C LYS A 118 -16.04 1.33 -0.63
N HIS A 119 -14.82 0.96 -0.99
CA HIS A 119 -14.43 0.66 -2.35
C HIS A 119 -13.64 -0.64 -2.40
N LYS A 120 -13.69 -1.32 -3.53
CA LYS A 120 -12.82 -2.47 -3.82
C LYS A 120 -11.70 -1.99 -4.74
N PRO A 121 -10.42 -2.20 -4.40
CA PRO A 121 -9.32 -1.84 -5.27
C PRO A 121 -9.31 -2.69 -6.55
N ALA A 122 -8.66 -2.18 -7.59
CA ALA A 122 -8.32 -3.03 -8.74
C ALA A 122 -7.45 -4.20 -8.24
N ARG A 123 -7.70 -5.43 -8.74
CA ARG A 123 -6.97 -6.61 -8.30
C ARG A 123 -6.49 -7.45 -9.47
N THR A 124 -5.30 -7.98 -9.36
CA THR A 124 -4.81 -9.11 -10.14
C THR A 124 -4.55 -10.26 -9.18
N THR A 125 -4.90 -11.49 -9.56
CA THR A 125 -4.62 -12.67 -8.76
C THR A 125 -4.13 -13.78 -9.68
N PHE A 126 -3.10 -14.50 -9.26
CA PHE A 126 -2.63 -15.71 -9.90
C PHE A 126 -2.19 -16.74 -8.85
N GLY A 127 -2.27 -18.01 -9.18
CA GLY A 127 -1.90 -19.12 -8.33
C GLY A 127 -0.81 -19.99 -8.96
N GLY A 128 -0.33 -20.97 -8.21
CA GLY A 128 0.75 -21.88 -8.61
C GLY A 128 2.15 -21.27 -8.48
N ALA A 129 2.32 -20.29 -7.55
CA ALA A 129 3.59 -19.68 -7.27
C ALA A 129 4.35 -20.44 -6.15
N GLU A 130 5.66 -20.56 -6.29
CA GLU A 130 6.54 -20.98 -5.20
C GLU A 130 6.84 -19.78 -4.30
N LEU A 131 6.16 -19.69 -3.16
CA LEU A 131 6.28 -18.57 -2.21
C LEU A 131 7.24 -18.87 -1.05
N GLY A 132 7.72 -20.09 -0.93
CA GLY A 132 8.53 -20.57 0.20
C GLY A 132 7.73 -21.44 1.16
N ASP A 133 8.44 -22.00 2.15
CA ASP A 133 7.86 -22.97 3.08
C ASP A 133 6.72 -22.35 3.89
N ASP A 134 5.57 -23.06 3.94
CA ASP A 134 4.38 -22.70 4.69
C ASP A 134 3.68 -21.39 4.27
N ILE A 135 4.14 -20.69 3.22
CA ILE A 135 3.50 -19.48 2.71
C ILE A 135 2.47 -19.85 1.66
N LEU A 136 1.21 -19.56 1.93
CA LEU A 136 0.09 -19.86 1.03
C LEU A 136 -0.35 -18.64 0.22
N VAL A 137 -0.02 -17.44 0.69
CA VAL A 137 -0.42 -16.18 0.05
C VAL A 137 0.59 -15.07 0.30
N GLU A 138 0.83 -14.28 -0.76
CA GLU A 138 1.51 -13.00 -0.69
C GLU A 138 0.65 -11.93 -1.34
N ILE A 139 0.57 -10.73 -0.76
CA ILE A 139 -0.22 -9.62 -1.30
C ILE A 139 0.62 -8.35 -1.27
N GLU A 140 0.79 -7.71 -2.43
CA GLU A 140 1.30 -6.35 -2.55
C GLU A 140 0.16 -5.37 -2.81
N CYS A 141 0.32 -4.12 -2.38
CA CYS A 141 -0.69 -3.08 -2.58
C CYS A 141 -0.10 -1.74 -2.97
N ILE A 142 -0.90 -0.95 -3.70
CA ILE A 142 -0.66 0.46 -3.97
C ILE A 142 -1.79 1.25 -3.33
N ALA A 143 -1.46 2.24 -2.51
CA ALA A 143 -2.43 3.13 -1.89
C ALA A 143 -2.22 4.58 -2.34
N LYS A 144 -3.30 5.37 -2.35
CA LYS A 144 -3.26 6.80 -2.56
C LYS A 144 -3.46 7.51 -1.24
N LEU A 145 -2.43 8.21 -0.77
CA LEU A 145 -2.47 8.94 0.50
C LEU A 145 -3.27 10.25 0.34
N ASN A 146 -4.08 10.56 1.35
CA ASN A 146 -4.79 11.84 1.45
C ASN A 146 -3.91 12.81 2.24
N ASN A 147 -3.12 13.63 1.53
CA ASN A 147 -2.27 14.68 2.10
C ASN A 147 -3.04 15.98 2.30
#